data_436247a8c89fd05757f1dedc9bac8dd9
#
_entry.id   436247a8c89fd05757f1dedc9bac8dd9
#
_cell.length_a   1.000
_cell.length_b   1.000
_cell.length_c   1.000
_cell.angle_alpha   90.00
_cell.angle_beta   90.00
_cell.angle_gamma   90.00
#
_symmetry.space_group_name_H-M   'P 1'
#
loop_
_entity.id
_entity.type
_entity.pdbx_description
1 polymer ?
#
loop_
_entity_poly.entity_id
_entity_poly.type
_entity_poly.pdbx_seq_one_letter_code
_entity_poly.pdbx_strand_id
1 'polypeptide(L)'
;MMIKHYLKVAFRNLAKYKVQSIVSILGLAVGFVCFALSTLWIRYEMTYDTFHEGAERIYLVRAHYAHEPGKISNSTPYPLADYLQKGNPEIEAMASTSVQKVKFRVKDTEKDVVSAAADSVLMNFFNIRVLRGTVNFLKGTNGEIAITEEFSKR
;
A
#
# COMPACT_ATOMS: atom_id res chain seq x y z
N MET A 1 6.27 23.63 48.05
CA MET A 1 7.36 23.09 48.90
C MET A 1 7.28 21.56 49.04
N MET A 2 6.13 20.93 49.03
CA MET A 2 5.92 19.49 49.21
C MET A 2 6.47 18.63 48.07
N ILE A 3 6.39 19.03 46.77
CA ILE A 3 6.85 18.25 45.61
C ILE A 3 8.34 17.90 45.70
N LYS A 4 9.19 18.86 46.12
CA LYS A 4 10.64 18.59 46.28
C LYS A 4 10.93 17.51 47.32
N HIS A 5 10.13 17.45 48.37
CA HIS A 5 10.26 16.41 49.40
C HIS A 5 9.90 15.03 48.85
N TYR A 6 8.76 14.91 48.11
CA TYR A 6 8.35 13.65 47.50
C TYR A 6 9.35 13.14 46.46
N LEU A 7 9.88 14.04 45.62
CA LEU A 7 10.93 13.68 44.65
C LEU A 7 12.19 13.13 45.37
N LYS A 8 12.63 13.80 46.43
CA LYS A 8 13.82 13.35 47.20
C LYS A 8 13.61 11.95 47.82
N VAL A 9 12.42 11.69 48.37
CA VAL A 9 12.05 10.38 48.93
C VAL A 9 11.97 9.32 47.81
N ALA A 10 11.38 9.64 46.64
CA ALA A 10 11.32 8.74 45.52
C ALA A 10 12.72 8.35 45.04
N PHE A 11 13.61 9.30 44.78
CA PHE A 11 15.00 9.02 44.40
C PHE A 11 15.76 8.14 45.44
N ARG A 12 15.55 8.42 46.74
CA ARG A 12 16.16 7.61 47.77
C ARG A 12 15.64 6.17 47.77
N ASN A 13 14.35 5.96 47.51
CA ASN A 13 13.78 4.63 47.42
C ASN A 13 14.27 3.88 46.17
N LEU A 14 14.37 4.54 45.00
CA LEU A 14 14.97 3.98 43.81
C LEU A 14 16.42 3.53 44.05
N ALA A 15 17.22 4.35 44.73
CA ALA A 15 18.60 4.02 45.06
C ALA A 15 18.74 2.91 46.12
N LYS A 16 17.76 2.77 47.02
CA LYS A 16 17.74 1.72 48.05
C LYS A 16 17.37 0.34 47.47
N TYR A 17 16.39 0.29 46.56
CA TYR A 17 15.89 -0.95 45.94
C TYR A 17 16.35 -1.09 44.49
N LYS A 18 17.66 -1.08 44.28
CA LYS A 18 18.30 -1.02 42.95
C LYS A 18 17.79 -2.07 41.96
N VAL A 19 17.76 -3.34 42.37
CA VAL A 19 17.36 -4.45 41.47
C VAL A 19 15.92 -4.27 41.00
N GLN A 20 14.99 -4.02 41.93
CA GLN A 20 13.58 -3.81 41.59
C GLN A 20 13.39 -2.59 40.71
N SER A 21 14.10 -1.49 41.00
CA SER A 21 14.04 -0.27 40.20
C SER A 21 14.54 -0.49 38.77
N ILE A 22 15.67 -1.23 38.63
CA ILE A 22 16.20 -1.55 37.29
C ILE A 22 15.21 -2.41 36.50
N VAL A 23 14.66 -3.46 37.12
CA VAL A 23 13.68 -4.34 36.44
C VAL A 23 12.44 -3.54 36.00
N SER A 24 11.93 -2.67 36.88
CA SER A 24 10.77 -1.84 36.56
C SER A 24 11.05 -0.84 35.43
N ILE A 25 12.22 -0.19 35.44
CA ILE A 25 12.63 0.75 34.39
C ILE A 25 12.81 0.01 33.06
N LEU A 26 13.47 -1.14 33.06
CA LEU A 26 13.65 -1.94 31.84
C LEU A 26 12.30 -2.43 31.27
N GLY A 27 11.40 -2.91 32.13
CA GLY A 27 10.07 -3.33 31.71
C GLY A 27 9.26 -2.17 31.10
N LEU A 28 9.30 -1.01 31.74
CA LEU A 28 8.65 0.20 31.21
C LEU A 28 9.28 0.66 29.90
N ALA A 29 10.61 0.63 29.79
CA ALA A 29 11.32 1.01 28.57
C ALA A 29 10.96 0.09 27.40
N VAL A 30 10.97 -1.24 27.61
CA VAL A 30 10.54 -2.20 26.57
C VAL A 30 9.08 -1.98 26.18
N GLY A 31 8.19 -1.83 27.15
CA GLY A 31 6.77 -1.54 26.88
C GLY A 31 6.58 -0.26 26.04
N PHE A 32 7.31 0.81 26.38
CA PHE A 32 7.27 2.05 25.63
C PHE A 32 7.80 1.91 24.20
N VAL A 33 8.90 1.17 24.01
CA VAL A 33 9.45 0.90 22.67
C VAL A 33 8.45 0.09 21.82
N CYS A 34 7.85 -0.96 22.39
CA CYS A 34 6.83 -1.73 21.68
C CYS A 34 5.62 -0.86 21.28
N PHE A 35 5.16 -0.03 22.20
CA PHE A 35 4.05 0.91 21.94
C PHE A 35 4.41 1.91 20.82
N ALA A 36 5.60 2.50 20.90
CA ALA A 36 6.05 3.47 19.89
C ALA A 36 6.18 2.84 18.50
N LEU A 37 6.80 1.65 18.41
CA LEU A 37 6.92 0.93 17.15
C LEU A 37 5.56 0.54 16.56
N SER A 38 4.63 0.04 17.39
CA SER A 38 3.27 -0.28 16.95
C SER A 38 2.53 0.95 16.44
N THR A 39 2.67 2.08 17.14
CA THR A 39 2.03 3.35 16.71
C THR A 39 2.62 3.85 15.39
N LEU A 40 3.94 3.77 15.22
CA LEU A 40 4.61 4.14 13.96
C LEU A 40 4.17 3.23 12.81
N TRP A 41 4.07 1.92 13.06
CA TRP A 41 3.59 0.96 12.07
C TRP A 41 2.15 1.27 11.64
N ILE A 42 1.24 1.47 12.60
CA ILE A 42 -0.16 1.82 12.32
C ILE A 42 -0.23 3.12 11.51
N ARG A 43 0.53 4.15 11.90
CA ARG A 43 0.56 5.41 11.12
C ARG A 43 1.06 5.18 9.71
N TYR A 44 2.14 4.43 9.53
CA TYR A 44 2.67 4.09 8.21
C TYR A 44 1.61 3.39 7.34
N GLU A 45 0.94 2.37 7.87
CA GLU A 45 -0.09 1.62 7.16
C GLU A 45 -1.31 2.50 6.81
N MET A 46 -1.73 3.37 7.73
CA MET A 46 -2.87 4.27 7.49
C MET A 46 -2.57 5.42 6.53
N THR A 47 -1.29 5.78 6.35
CA THR A 47 -0.88 6.83 5.39
C THR A 47 -0.35 6.26 4.09
N TYR A 48 -0.32 4.94 3.94
CA TYR A 48 0.07 4.29 2.71
C TYR A 48 -0.93 4.68 1.60
N ASP A 49 -0.41 4.99 0.41
CA ASP A 49 -1.19 5.41 -0.78
C ASP A 49 -2.03 6.71 -0.64
N THR A 50 -1.97 7.43 0.48
CA THR A 50 -2.72 8.70 0.65
C THR A 50 -2.17 9.86 -0.19
N PHE A 51 -1.03 9.68 -0.86
CA PHE A 51 -0.44 10.68 -1.75
C PHE A 51 -1.18 10.83 -3.09
N HIS A 52 -2.08 9.90 -3.41
CA HIS A 52 -2.92 10.02 -4.61
C HIS A 52 -4.08 10.97 -4.37
N GLU A 53 -4.31 11.89 -5.31
CA GLU A 53 -5.49 12.75 -5.30
C GLU A 53 -6.77 11.91 -5.32
N GLY A 54 -7.68 12.13 -4.36
CA GLY A 54 -8.93 11.38 -4.27
C GLY A 54 -8.78 9.94 -3.77
N ALA A 55 -7.67 9.58 -3.11
CA ALA A 55 -7.45 8.22 -2.59
C ALA A 55 -8.61 7.70 -1.73
N GLU A 56 -9.28 8.58 -0.99
CA GLU A 56 -10.47 8.25 -0.16
C GLU A 56 -11.71 7.86 -0.98
N ARG A 57 -11.70 8.11 -2.30
CA ARG A 57 -12.79 7.78 -3.24
C ARG A 57 -12.46 6.59 -4.13
N ILE A 58 -11.27 6.02 -3.99
CA ILE A 58 -10.83 4.86 -4.77
C ILE A 58 -11.10 3.58 -3.99
N TYR A 59 -11.84 2.67 -4.60
CA TYR A 59 -12.24 1.41 -4.00
C TYR A 59 -11.82 0.23 -4.87
N LEU A 60 -11.31 -0.82 -4.23
CA LEU A 60 -11.01 -2.07 -4.90
C LEU A 60 -12.25 -2.98 -4.90
N VAL A 61 -12.75 -3.32 -6.09
CA VAL A 61 -13.85 -4.27 -6.23
C VAL A 61 -13.32 -5.69 -6.07
N ARG A 62 -13.92 -6.45 -5.16
CA ARG A 62 -13.59 -7.86 -4.89
C ARG A 62 -14.80 -8.74 -5.14
N ALA A 63 -14.55 -9.96 -5.59
CA ALA A 63 -15.61 -10.95 -5.81
C ALA A 63 -15.65 -11.98 -4.67
N HIS A 64 -16.87 -12.35 -4.31
CA HIS A 64 -17.15 -13.51 -3.45
C HIS A 64 -17.85 -14.56 -4.30
N TYR A 65 -17.18 -15.67 -4.56
CA TYR A 65 -17.74 -16.73 -5.40
C TYR A 65 -18.49 -17.78 -4.55
N ALA A 66 -19.69 -18.14 -4.96
CA ALA A 66 -20.52 -19.10 -4.26
C ALA A 66 -19.88 -20.50 -4.11
N HIS A 67 -18.99 -20.89 -5.04
CA HIS A 67 -18.30 -22.17 -5.01
C HIS A 67 -17.08 -22.20 -4.07
N GLU A 68 -16.66 -21.04 -3.53
CA GLU A 68 -15.58 -20.92 -2.54
C GLU A 68 -16.05 -20.09 -1.32
N PRO A 69 -16.89 -20.66 -0.46
CA PRO A 69 -17.42 -19.95 0.71
C PRO A 69 -16.31 -19.44 1.62
N GLY A 70 -16.39 -18.15 2.00
CA GLY A 70 -15.41 -17.50 2.88
C GLY A 70 -14.13 -16.99 2.22
N LYS A 71 -13.94 -17.22 0.92
CA LYS A 71 -12.78 -16.72 0.18
C LYS A 71 -13.14 -15.48 -0.64
N ILE A 72 -12.42 -14.41 -0.42
CA ILE A 72 -12.56 -13.17 -1.18
C ILE A 72 -11.46 -13.14 -2.26
N SER A 73 -11.87 -12.97 -3.52
CA SER A 73 -10.96 -12.91 -4.67
C SER A 73 -10.79 -11.48 -5.16
N ASN A 74 -9.56 -11.11 -5.47
CA ASN A 74 -9.26 -9.86 -6.18
C ASN A 74 -9.46 -10.01 -7.70
N SER A 75 -9.66 -11.24 -8.20
CA SER A 75 -9.96 -11.49 -9.60
C SER A 75 -11.46 -11.40 -9.84
N THR A 76 -11.85 -10.55 -10.78
CA THR A 76 -13.24 -10.33 -11.20
C THR A 76 -13.38 -10.58 -12.70
N PRO A 77 -14.58 -10.93 -13.20
CA PRO A 77 -14.81 -11.06 -14.63
C PRO A 77 -14.55 -9.73 -15.36
N TYR A 78 -13.89 -9.81 -16.50
CA TYR A 78 -13.52 -8.62 -17.28
C TYR A 78 -14.69 -7.66 -17.60
N PRO A 79 -15.91 -8.13 -17.95
CA PRO A 79 -17.03 -7.24 -18.26
C PRO A 79 -17.66 -6.56 -17.02
N LEU A 80 -17.22 -6.90 -15.80
CA LEU A 80 -17.85 -6.41 -14.57
C LEU A 80 -17.75 -4.89 -14.44
N ALA A 81 -16.62 -4.31 -14.87
CA ALA A 81 -16.42 -2.86 -14.81
C ALA A 81 -17.50 -2.10 -15.58
N ASP A 82 -17.71 -2.48 -16.86
CA ASP A 82 -18.74 -1.85 -17.71
C ASP A 82 -20.16 -2.04 -17.17
N TYR A 83 -20.43 -3.23 -16.63
CA TYR A 83 -21.74 -3.54 -16.06
C TYR A 83 -22.04 -2.71 -14.82
N LEU A 84 -21.09 -2.61 -13.90
CA LEU A 84 -21.26 -1.84 -12.66
C LEU A 84 -21.37 -0.34 -12.95
N GLN A 85 -20.55 0.20 -13.84
CA GLN A 85 -20.59 1.61 -14.18
C GLN A 85 -21.92 2.01 -14.85
N LYS A 86 -22.44 1.17 -15.73
CA LYS A 86 -23.75 1.41 -16.38
C LYS A 86 -24.92 1.29 -15.42
N GLY A 87 -24.83 0.40 -14.44
CA GLY A 87 -25.92 0.15 -13.50
C GLY A 87 -25.94 1.07 -12.28
N ASN A 88 -24.87 1.83 -12.02
CA ASN A 88 -24.74 2.64 -10.81
C ASN A 88 -24.22 4.03 -11.15
N PRO A 89 -25.10 5.04 -11.21
CA PRO A 89 -24.72 6.42 -11.55
C PRO A 89 -23.75 7.07 -10.55
N GLU A 90 -23.64 6.51 -9.35
CA GLU A 90 -22.73 6.99 -8.30
C GLU A 90 -21.27 6.62 -8.58
N ILE A 91 -21.03 5.65 -9.48
CA ILE A 91 -19.70 5.23 -9.90
C ILE A 91 -19.22 6.19 -11.00
N GLU A 92 -18.31 7.08 -10.62
CA GLU A 92 -17.75 8.10 -11.52
C GLU A 92 -16.90 7.48 -12.63
N ALA A 93 -16.06 6.53 -12.29
CA ALA A 93 -15.22 5.81 -13.24
C ALA A 93 -14.83 4.43 -12.71
N MET A 94 -14.58 3.49 -13.61
CA MET A 94 -14.03 2.16 -13.29
C MET A 94 -12.80 1.89 -14.12
N ALA A 95 -11.78 1.31 -13.48
CA ALA A 95 -10.56 0.89 -14.13
C ALA A 95 -10.35 -0.61 -13.93
N SER A 96 -9.91 -1.29 -14.98
CA SER A 96 -9.55 -2.70 -14.94
C SER A 96 -8.04 -2.86 -15.07
N THR A 97 -7.47 -3.74 -14.24
CA THR A 97 -6.04 -4.08 -14.34
C THR A 97 -5.83 -5.57 -14.18
N SER A 98 -4.83 -6.09 -14.87
CA SER A 98 -4.41 -7.48 -14.75
C SER A 98 -2.89 -7.53 -14.64
N VAL A 99 -2.39 -8.14 -13.57
CA VAL A 99 -0.95 -8.30 -13.34
C VAL A 99 -0.55 -9.73 -13.62
N GLN A 100 0.38 -9.92 -14.55
CA GLN A 100 0.83 -11.22 -14.99
C GLN A 100 2.36 -11.28 -15.11
N LYS A 101 2.92 -12.46 -14.88
CA LYS A 101 4.31 -12.74 -15.25
C LYS A 101 4.37 -13.12 -16.71
N VAL A 102 5.12 -12.36 -17.48
CA VAL A 102 5.29 -12.59 -18.94
C VAL A 102 6.77 -12.70 -19.27
N LYS A 103 7.06 -13.47 -20.33
CA LYS A 103 8.40 -13.51 -20.91
C LYS A 103 8.54 -12.36 -21.89
N PHE A 104 9.48 -11.49 -21.61
CA PHE A 104 9.78 -10.35 -22.44
C PHE A 104 11.08 -10.62 -23.20
N ARG A 105 11.02 -10.59 -24.53
CA ARG A 105 12.17 -10.83 -25.40
C ARG A 105 12.66 -9.49 -25.94
N VAL A 106 13.93 -9.20 -25.66
CA VAL A 106 14.65 -8.07 -26.27
C VAL A 106 15.82 -8.65 -27.05
N LYS A 107 15.77 -8.54 -28.37
CA LYS A 107 16.72 -9.19 -29.30
C LYS A 107 16.74 -10.71 -29.00
N ASP A 108 17.87 -11.25 -28.57
CA ASP A 108 18.05 -12.68 -28.28
C ASP A 108 17.98 -13.04 -26.79
N THR A 109 17.65 -12.08 -25.94
CA THR A 109 17.57 -12.29 -24.49
C THR A 109 16.12 -12.32 -24.02
N GLU A 110 15.72 -13.41 -23.40
CA GLU A 110 14.43 -13.54 -22.72
C GLU A 110 14.60 -13.23 -21.23
N LYS A 111 13.67 -12.42 -20.69
CA LYS A 111 13.59 -12.11 -19.27
C LYS A 111 12.16 -12.30 -18.78
N ASP A 112 12.01 -12.91 -17.61
CA ASP A 112 10.74 -12.93 -16.92
C ASP A 112 10.49 -11.56 -16.27
N VAL A 113 9.38 -10.95 -16.62
CA VAL A 113 8.99 -9.64 -16.09
C VAL A 113 7.54 -9.68 -15.58
N VAL A 114 7.24 -8.83 -14.62
CA VAL A 114 5.87 -8.59 -14.20
C VAL A 114 5.32 -7.50 -15.09
N SER A 115 4.26 -7.81 -15.83
CA SER A 115 3.54 -6.87 -16.68
C SER A 115 2.18 -6.58 -16.09
N ALA A 116 1.77 -5.32 -16.08
CA ALA A 116 0.43 -4.89 -15.76
C ALA A 116 -0.26 -4.43 -17.05
N ALA A 117 -1.33 -5.13 -17.43
CA ALA A 117 -2.26 -4.61 -18.44
C ALA A 117 -3.30 -3.77 -17.71
N ALA A 118 -3.51 -2.57 -18.16
CA ALA A 118 -4.43 -1.61 -17.56
C ALA A 118 -5.16 -0.82 -18.65
N ASP A 119 -6.38 -0.39 -18.36
CA ASP A 119 -7.09 0.55 -19.22
C ASP A 119 -6.58 1.99 -19.04
N SER A 120 -7.01 2.88 -19.93
CA SER A 120 -6.57 4.28 -19.92
C SER A 120 -7.06 5.06 -18.69
N VAL A 121 -8.10 4.58 -18.01
CA VAL A 121 -8.69 5.22 -16.84
C VAL A 121 -7.78 5.06 -15.62
N LEU A 122 -7.04 3.96 -15.54
CA LEU A 122 -6.13 3.68 -14.43
C LEU A 122 -5.06 4.76 -14.24
N MET A 123 -4.57 5.33 -15.34
CA MET A 123 -3.58 6.41 -15.30
C MET A 123 -4.09 7.65 -14.56
N ASN A 124 -5.38 7.94 -14.71
CA ASN A 124 -6.02 9.09 -14.04
C ASN A 124 -6.22 8.82 -12.55
N PHE A 125 -6.51 7.56 -12.17
CA PHE A 125 -6.70 7.19 -10.76
C PHE A 125 -5.42 7.36 -9.94
N PHE A 126 -4.29 6.99 -10.53
CA PHE A 126 -3.00 6.92 -9.81
C PHE A 126 -2.02 8.01 -10.20
N ASN A 127 -2.45 9.05 -10.92
CA ASN A 127 -1.60 10.17 -11.34
C ASN A 127 -0.26 9.70 -11.95
N ILE A 128 -0.29 8.63 -12.77
CA ILE A 128 0.90 8.03 -13.33
C ILE A 128 1.52 8.99 -14.36
N ARG A 129 2.73 9.44 -14.06
CA ARG A 129 3.44 10.41 -14.90
C ARG A 129 4.33 9.72 -15.92
N VAL A 130 4.14 10.04 -17.19
CA VAL A 130 5.07 9.62 -18.26
C VAL A 130 6.28 10.54 -18.26
N LEU A 131 7.47 9.98 -18.00
CA LEU A 131 8.73 10.73 -17.93
C LEU A 131 9.32 10.97 -19.32
N ARG A 132 9.19 10.01 -20.23
CA ARG A 132 9.69 10.07 -21.60
C ARG A 132 8.73 9.35 -22.54
N GLY A 133 8.55 9.84 -23.74
CA GLY A 133 7.67 9.27 -24.76
C GLY A 133 6.27 9.88 -24.72
N THR A 134 5.29 9.11 -25.17
CA THR A 134 3.91 9.55 -25.31
C THR A 134 2.97 8.57 -24.60
N VAL A 135 1.73 8.99 -24.36
CA VAL A 135 0.66 8.14 -23.80
C VAL A 135 -0.01 7.23 -24.85
N ASN A 136 0.53 7.14 -26.06
CA ASN A 136 -0.08 6.37 -27.13
C ASN A 136 -0.19 4.86 -26.85
N PHE A 137 0.70 4.33 -25.98
CA PHE A 137 0.61 2.93 -25.53
C PHE A 137 -0.75 2.58 -24.91
N LEU A 138 -1.51 3.56 -24.41
CA LEU A 138 -2.86 3.36 -23.86
C LEU A 138 -3.91 3.09 -24.92
N LYS A 139 -3.62 3.39 -26.18
CA LYS A 139 -4.58 3.20 -27.28
C LYS A 139 -4.68 1.76 -27.76
N GLY A 140 -3.78 0.87 -27.28
CA GLY A 140 -3.78 -0.57 -27.58
C GLY A 140 -3.59 -0.97 -29.05
N THR A 141 -3.48 -0.01 -29.97
CA THR A 141 -3.44 -0.25 -31.41
C THR A 141 -2.02 -0.36 -31.98
N ASN A 142 -1.01 0.16 -31.26
CA ASN A 142 0.32 0.37 -31.81
C ASN A 142 1.38 -0.65 -31.34
N GLY A 143 1.00 -1.61 -30.49
CA GLY A 143 1.98 -2.55 -29.91
C GLY A 143 3.01 -1.86 -29.01
N GLU A 144 2.71 -0.67 -28.51
CA GLU A 144 3.57 0.09 -27.61
C GLU A 144 3.36 -0.35 -26.16
N ILE A 145 4.42 -0.30 -25.38
CA ILE A 145 4.38 -0.59 -23.93
C ILE A 145 5.07 0.53 -23.16
N ALA A 146 4.63 0.75 -21.92
CA ALA A 146 5.36 1.57 -20.96
C ALA A 146 6.28 0.69 -20.12
N ILE A 147 7.46 1.19 -19.84
CA ILE A 147 8.43 0.55 -18.94
C ILE A 147 8.78 1.48 -17.80
N THR A 148 9.08 0.93 -16.63
CA THR A 148 9.56 1.75 -15.52
C THR A 148 10.97 2.28 -15.79
N GLU A 149 11.32 3.41 -15.19
CA GLU A 149 12.67 3.99 -15.31
C GLU A 149 13.73 2.99 -14.83
N GLU A 150 13.45 2.25 -13.78
CA GLU A 150 14.37 1.22 -13.28
C GLU A 150 14.60 0.10 -14.30
N PHE A 151 13.53 -0.35 -14.96
CA PHE A 151 13.64 -1.39 -15.99
C PHE A 151 14.43 -0.92 -17.22
N SER A 152 14.31 0.36 -17.56
CA SER A 152 15.04 0.94 -18.70
C SER A 152 16.55 1.03 -18.50
N LYS A 153 17.02 0.97 -17.24
CA LYS A 153 18.45 1.04 -16.87
C LYS A 153 19.12 -0.33 -16.76
N ARG A 154 18.35 -1.42 -16.87
CA ARG A 154 18.82 -2.82 -16.82
C ARG A 154 19.08 -3.38 -18.22
#